data_7b2739129097fe33bd3c3a1c0613b32c
#
_entry.id   7b2739129097fe33bd3c3a1c0613b32c
#
_cell.length_a   1.000
_cell.length_b   1.000
_cell.length_c   1.000
_cell.angle_alpha   90.00
_cell.angle_beta   90.00
_cell.angle_gamma   90.00
#
_symmetry.space_group_name_H-M   'P 1'
#
loop_
_entity.id
_entity.type
_entity.pdbx_description
1 polymer ?
#
loop_
_entity_poly.entity_id
_entity_poly.type
_entity_poly.pdbx_seq_one_letter_code
_entity_poly.pdbx_strand_id
1 'polypeptide(L)'
;MLTRFENYIRHIKGYSERTCSEYLKDLKGFARWAKAYKEDARWSTLTRSDIDEYISMRAKEGIKPATTNRELAAISALYRYFIREGLLTSNPARFQSRRKVGHHLPNTIPSEDLQTAYANSVGVVHVWIGLLSTTGIRISELLGLNWEDIDFKSCALEIRGKGDKDRIVYTTPEYLDLLRQAYERNPIEGRIFRYSERQARFMLWEALKPYSRAKQLSPHAIRHTFATSLARQGVNVATIATILGHNRIATTQKYIDMAQMDCRAVSAQYSPLNA
;
A
#
# COMPACT_ATOMS: atom_id res chain seq x y z
N MET A 1 4.78 26.76 -13.95
CA MET A 1 3.80 25.81 -14.53
C MET A 1 3.59 24.60 -13.61
N LEU A 2 4.61 23.85 -13.23
CA LEU A 2 4.47 22.69 -12.30
C LEU A 2 3.90 23.09 -10.93
N THR A 3 4.23 24.28 -10.39
CA THR A 3 3.67 24.78 -9.12
C THR A 3 2.14 24.95 -9.18
N ARG A 4 1.61 25.46 -10.31
CA ARG A 4 0.14 25.60 -10.50
C ARG A 4 -0.51 24.23 -10.62
N PHE A 5 0.13 23.27 -11.31
CA PHE A 5 -0.34 21.88 -11.37
C PHE A 5 -0.30 21.22 -9.98
N GLU A 6 0.73 21.45 -9.19
CA GLU A 6 0.81 20.96 -7.81
C GLU A 6 -0.38 21.45 -6.97
N ASN A 7 -0.65 22.77 -6.99
CA ASN A 7 -1.79 23.33 -6.29
C ASN A 7 -3.12 22.71 -6.76
N TYR A 8 -3.26 22.48 -8.08
CA TYR A 8 -4.44 21.85 -8.64
C TYR A 8 -4.63 20.40 -8.13
N ILE A 9 -3.61 19.56 -8.17
CA ILE A 9 -3.74 18.16 -7.73
C ILE A 9 -3.90 18.07 -6.21
N ARG A 10 -3.30 18.98 -5.45
CA ARG A 10 -3.36 19.04 -3.99
C ARG A 10 -4.73 19.54 -3.51
N HIS A 11 -5.16 20.70 -3.97
CA HIS A 11 -6.31 21.40 -3.39
C HIS A 11 -7.62 21.17 -4.16
N ILE A 12 -7.55 20.94 -5.47
CA ILE A 12 -8.76 20.73 -6.30
C ILE A 12 -9.05 19.24 -6.48
N LYS A 13 -7.99 18.42 -6.69
CA LYS A 13 -8.15 16.96 -6.85
C LYS A 13 -8.07 16.19 -5.54
N GLY A 14 -7.67 16.80 -4.44
CA GLY A 14 -7.55 16.17 -3.14
C GLY A 14 -6.53 15.03 -3.09
N TYR A 15 -5.46 15.09 -3.91
CA TYR A 15 -4.43 14.07 -3.87
C TYR A 15 -3.63 14.17 -2.57
N SER A 16 -3.24 13.03 -2.01
CA SER A 16 -2.39 13.01 -0.82
C SER A 16 -1.05 13.67 -1.11
N GLU A 17 -0.42 14.25 -0.09
CA GLU A 17 0.88 14.90 -0.17
C GLU A 17 1.94 14.00 -0.82
N ARG A 18 1.95 12.72 -0.44
CA ARG A 18 2.83 11.71 -1.03
C ARG A 18 2.58 11.53 -2.53
N THR A 19 1.31 11.48 -2.96
CA THR A 19 0.98 11.35 -4.39
C THR A 19 1.43 12.59 -5.16
N CYS A 20 1.23 13.78 -4.60
CA CYS A 20 1.69 15.03 -5.21
C CYS A 20 3.21 15.05 -5.36
N SER A 21 3.95 14.71 -4.31
CA SER A 21 5.42 14.64 -4.30
C SER A 21 5.95 13.65 -5.34
N GLU A 22 5.39 12.42 -5.40
CA GLU A 22 5.81 11.42 -6.39
C GLU A 22 5.50 11.86 -7.82
N TYR A 23 4.33 12.46 -8.08
CA TYR A 23 3.99 12.99 -9.41
C TYR A 23 4.93 14.11 -9.84
N LEU A 24 5.24 15.04 -8.95
CA LEU A 24 6.17 16.12 -9.25
C LEU A 24 7.59 15.61 -9.52
N LYS A 25 8.04 14.61 -8.76
CA LYS A 25 9.32 13.94 -8.97
C LYS A 25 9.38 13.28 -10.36
N ASP A 26 8.33 12.56 -10.72
CA ASP A 26 8.22 11.89 -12.02
C ASP A 26 8.22 12.91 -13.16
N LEU A 27 7.45 13.98 -13.06
CA LEU A 27 7.38 15.06 -14.05
C LEU A 27 8.70 15.82 -14.19
N LYS A 28 9.40 16.08 -13.09
CA LYS A 28 10.75 16.66 -13.12
C LYS A 28 11.75 15.73 -13.81
N GLY A 29 11.62 14.41 -13.61
CA GLY A 29 12.41 13.39 -14.31
C GLY A 29 12.18 13.41 -15.81
N PHE A 30 10.92 13.39 -16.22
CA PHE A 30 10.55 13.48 -17.65
C PHE A 30 10.99 14.80 -18.31
N ALA A 31 10.81 15.92 -17.62
CA ALA A 31 11.26 17.22 -18.14
C ALA A 31 12.79 17.30 -18.31
N ARG A 32 13.55 16.68 -17.40
CA ARG A 32 15.04 16.61 -17.54
C ARG A 32 15.43 15.77 -18.73
N TRP A 33 14.79 14.61 -18.93
CA TRP A 33 15.01 13.78 -20.08
C TRP A 33 14.68 14.55 -21.37
N ALA A 34 13.51 15.18 -21.46
CA ALA A 34 13.12 15.94 -22.64
C ALA A 34 14.15 17.03 -22.99
N LYS A 35 14.66 17.79 -22.01
CA LYS A 35 15.71 18.79 -22.22
C LYS A 35 17.05 18.22 -22.72
N ALA A 36 17.36 16.97 -22.36
CA ALA A 36 18.62 16.33 -22.74
C ALA A 36 18.57 15.70 -24.15
N TYR A 37 17.39 15.29 -24.61
CA TYR A 37 17.25 14.45 -25.80
C TYR A 37 16.39 15.05 -26.90
N LYS A 38 15.73 16.22 -26.67
CA LYS A 38 14.87 16.90 -27.64
C LYS A 38 15.33 18.33 -27.88
N GLU A 39 15.36 18.74 -29.13
CA GLU A 39 15.70 20.12 -29.53
C GLU A 39 14.68 21.12 -28.95
N ASP A 40 13.40 20.77 -28.99
CA ASP A 40 12.32 21.54 -28.40
C ASP A 40 11.62 20.73 -27.29
N ALA A 41 12.00 21.03 -26.04
CA ALA A 41 11.52 20.34 -24.85
C ALA A 41 10.29 21.02 -24.20
N ARG A 42 9.54 21.85 -24.95
CA ARG A 42 8.30 22.45 -24.44
C ARG A 42 7.21 21.38 -24.33
N TRP A 43 6.37 21.49 -23.31
CA TRP A 43 5.25 20.56 -23.15
C TRP A 43 4.30 20.53 -24.36
N SER A 44 4.21 21.63 -25.11
CA SER A 44 3.35 21.75 -26.31
C SER A 44 3.88 21.01 -27.53
N THR A 45 5.19 20.75 -27.58
CA THR A 45 5.84 20.11 -28.73
C THR A 45 6.10 18.63 -28.54
N LEU A 46 6.10 18.15 -27.28
CA LEU A 46 6.30 16.74 -26.99
C LEU A 46 5.15 15.88 -27.51
N THR A 47 5.52 14.85 -28.26
CA THR A 47 4.60 13.96 -28.97
C THR A 47 4.40 12.63 -28.20
N ARG A 48 3.50 11.80 -28.71
CA ARG A 48 3.34 10.43 -28.26
C ARG A 48 4.63 9.62 -28.42
N SER A 49 5.33 9.79 -29.56
CA SER A 49 6.59 9.09 -29.82
C SER A 49 7.67 9.43 -28.79
N ASP A 50 7.73 10.70 -28.35
CA ASP A 50 8.69 11.12 -27.32
C ASP A 50 8.40 10.46 -25.97
N ILE A 51 7.12 10.29 -25.63
CA ILE A 51 6.74 9.58 -24.40
C ILE A 51 7.09 8.09 -24.51
N ASP A 52 6.86 7.45 -25.66
CA ASP A 52 7.23 6.05 -25.92
C ASP A 52 8.74 5.85 -25.80
N GLU A 53 9.53 6.79 -26.33
CA GLU A 53 10.99 6.77 -26.25
C GLU A 53 11.46 6.88 -24.79
N TYR A 54 10.88 7.83 -24.03
CA TYR A 54 11.18 7.96 -22.60
C TYR A 54 10.86 6.67 -21.84
N ILE A 55 9.69 6.09 -22.01
CA ILE A 55 9.28 4.85 -21.33
C ILE A 55 10.19 3.68 -21.75
N SER A 56 10.57 3.62 -23.03
CA SER A 56 11.51 2.62 -23.53
C SER A 56 12.89 2.75 -22.88
N MET A 57 13.41 3.96 -22.81
CA MET A 57 14.69 4.25 -22.12
C MET A 57 14.62 3.80 -20.65
N ARG A 58 13.55 4.19 -19.93
CA ARG A 58 13.35 3.79 -18.52
C ARG A 58 13.32 2.27 -18.37
N ALA A 59 12.72 1.57 -19.36
CA ALA A 59 12.70 0.11 -19.38
C ALA A 59 14.10 -0.50 -19.55
N LYS A 60 14.92 0.07 -20.45
CA LYS A 60 16.31 -0.34 -20.68
C LYS A 60 17.19 -0.10 -19.44
N GLU A 61 16.91 0.96 -18.67
CA GLU A 61 17.54 1.22 -17.36
C GLU A 61 17.12 0.22 -16.26
N GLY A 62 16.27 -0.76 -16.56
CA GLY A 62 15.79 -1.75 -15.58
C GLY A 62 14.71 -1.24 -14.62
N ILE A 63 14.12 -0.07 -14.91
CA ILE A 63 13.05 0.49 -14.06
C ILE A 63 11.81 -0.38 -14.12
N LYS A 64 11.28 -0.71 -12.94
CA LYS A 64 10.12 -1.60 -12.77
C LYS A 64 8.88 -1.08 -13.51
N PRO A 65 8.07 -1.96 -14.14
CA PRO A 65 6.84 -1.57 -14.85
C PRO A 65 5.87 -0.73 -14.02
N ALA A 66 5.73 -1.00 -12.74
CA ALA A 66 4.86 -0.22 -11.85
C ALA A 66 5.32 1.25 -11.73
N THR A 67 6.63 1.50 -11.71
CA THR A 67 7.21 2.86 -11.66
C THR A 67 6.96 3.59 -12.97
N THR A 68 7.26 2.98 -14.11
CA THR A 68 7.04 3.62 -15.42
C THR A 68 5.56 3.85 -15.70
N ASN A 69 4.67 2.99 -15.24
CA ASN A 69 3.22 3.19 -15.31
C ASN A 69 2.75 4.37 -14.44
N ARG A 70 3.40 4.61 -13.29
CA ARG A 70 3.14 5.78 -12.46
C ARG A 70 3.65 7.06 -13.13
N GLU A 71 4.86 7.03 -13.69
CA GLU A 71 5.44 8.15 -14.47
C GLU A 71 4.49 8.55 -15.61
N LEU A 72 4.00 7.57 -16.37
CA LEU A 72 3.02 7.78 -17.43
C LEU A 72 1.70 8.38 -16.92
N ALA A 73 1.22 7.93 -15.76
CA ALA A 73 0.01 8.48 -15.15
C ALA A 73 0.21 9.95 -14.72
N ALA A 74 1.39 10.31 -14.20
CA ALA A 74 1.74 11.68 -13.83
C ALA A 74 1.81 12.58 -15.08
N ILE A 75 2.46 12.13 -16.16
CA ILE A 75 2.53 12.84 -17.44
C ILE A 75 1.09 13.06 -17.98
N SER A 76 0.30 12.01 -18.06
CA SER A 76 -1.09 12.12 -18.53
C SER A 76 -1.95 13.05 -17.66
N ALA A 77 -1.72 13.09 -16.34
CA ALA A 77 -2.43 13.99 -15.45
C ALA A 77 -2.06 15.46 -15.69
N LEU A 78 -0.79 15.74 -15.96
CA LEU A 78 -0.32 17.08 -16.31
C LEU A 78 -0.94 17.56 -17.64
N TYR A 79 -0.95 16.73 -18.66
CA TYR A 79 -1.57 17.10 -19.96
C TYR A 79 -3.07 17.32 -19.84
N ARG A 80 -3.78 16.52 -19.02
CA ARG A 80 -5.21 16.78 -18.74
C ARG A 80 -5.43 18.12 -18.04
N TYR A 81 -4.51 18.50 -17.16
CA TYR A 81 -4.53 19.81 -16.53
C TYR A 81 -4.32 20.92 -17.57
N PHE A 82 -3.37 20.77 -18.48
CA PHE A 82 -3.15 21.77 -19.55
C PHE A 82 -4.37 21.92 -20.47
N ILE A 83 -5.03 20.83 -20.82
CA ILE A 83 -6.27 20.88 -21.61
C ILE A 83 -7.37 21.62 -20.83
N ARG A 84 -7.52 21.34 -19.57
CA ARG A 84 -8.49 22.01 -18.70
C ARG A 84 -8.25 23.53 -18.64
N GLU A 85 -7.00 23.95 -18.57
CA GLU A 85 -6.62 25.37 -18.54
C GLU A 85 -6.61 26.04 -19.92
N GLY A 86 -6.99 25.35 -20.97
CA GLY A 86 -7.00 25.84 -22.34
C GLY A 86 -5.61 26.05 -22.94
N LEU A 87 -4.56 25.51 -22.32
CA LEU A 87 -3.17 25.67 -22.76
C LEU A 87 -2.80 24.71 -23.90
N LEU A 88 -3.46 23.56 -23.98
CA LEU A 88 -3.28 22.53 -25.00
C LEU A 88 -4.62 21.93 -25.40
N THR A 89 -4.69 21.34 -26.60
CA THR A 89 -5.90 20.73 -27.13
C THR A 89 -5.87 19.18 -27.08
N SER A 90 -4.70 18.60 -26.89
CA SER A 90 -4.52 17.13 -26.90
C SER A 90 -3.60 16.64 -25.79
N ASN A 91 -3.74 15.36 -25.45
CA ASN A 91 -2.91 14.67 -24.47
C ASN A 91 -2.14 13.55 -25.16
N PRO A 92 -0.85 13.71 -25.43
CA PRO A 92 -0.03 12.69 -26.10
C PRO A 92 0.14 11.40 -25.27
N ALA A 93 -0.10 11.45 -23.96
CA ALA A 93 -0.06 10.29 -23.08
C ALA A 93 -1.40 9.54 -22.98
N ARG A 94 -2.47 9.97 -23.67
CA ARG A 94 -3.83 9.42 -23.47
C ARG A 94 -3.94 7.94 -23.83
N PHE A 95 -3.30 7.51 -24.90
CA PHE A 95 -3.42 6.16 -25.47
C PHE A 95 -2.14 5.34 -25.29
N GLN A 96 -1.30 5.71 -24.34
CA GLN A 96 -0.09 4.96 -24.05
C GLN A 96 -0.41 3.62 -23.42
N SER A 97 0.20 2.55 -23.95
CA SER A 97 0.08 1.21 -23.37
C SER A 97 0.85 1.13 -22.07
N ARG A 98 0.16 0.70 -21.03
CA ARG A 98 0.83 0.40 -19.75
C ARG A 98 1.66 -0.87 -19.89
N ARG A 99 2.87 -0.84 -19.34
CA ARG A 99 3.71 -2.03 -19.27
C ARG A 99 3.03 -3.08 -18.37
N LYS A 100 3.06 -4.34 -18.82
CA LYS A 100 2.54 -5.46 -18.02
C LYS A 100 3.32 -5.54 -16.70
N VAL A 101 2.60 -5.49 -15.61
CA VAL A 101 3.16 -5.76 -14.26
C VAL A 101 2.98 -7.26 -14.03
N GLY A 102 4.07 -7.98 -13.86
CA GLY A 102 3.99 -9.41 -13.55
C GLY A 102 3.19 -9.64 -12.27
N HIS A 103 2.42 -10.71 -12.24
CA HIS A 103 1.77 -11.18 -11.01
C HIS A 103 2.86 -11.73 -10.08
N HIS A 104 3.26 -10.93 -9.11
CA HIS A 104 4.11 -11.39 -8.03
C HIS A 104 3.22 -11.82 -6.86
N LEU A 105 3.46 -13.03 -6.38
CA LEU A 105 2.86 -13.46 -5.12
C LEU A 105 3.24 -12.49 -4.00
N PRO A 106 2.32 -12.19 -3.09
CA PRO A 106 2.61 -11.32 -1.95
C PRO A 106 3.79 -11.85 -1.13
N ASN A 107 4.69 -10.97 -0.70
CA ASN A 107 5.71 -11.36 0.26
C ASN A 107 5.07 -11.55 1.62
N THR A 108 5.06 -12.77 2.11
CA THR A 108 4.60 -13.12 3.45
C THR A 108 5.79 -13.44 4.35
N ILE A 109 5.58 -13.31 5.65
CA ILE A 109 6.47 -13.81 6.69
C ILE A 109 5.92 -15.17 7.13
N PRO A 110 6.71 -16.24 7.24
CA PRO A 110 6.25 -17.49 7.81
C PRO A 110 5.59 -17.27 9.17
N SER A 111 4.47 -17.95 9.43
CA SER A 111 3.69 -17.74 10.66
C SER A 111 4.51 -18.01 11.92
N GLU A 112 5.33 -19.04 11.90
CA GLU A 112 6.24 -19.42 13.00
C GLU A 112 7.28 -18.32 13.27
N ASP A 113 7.87 -17.76 12.21
CA ASP A 113 8.83 -16.64 12.33
C ASP A 113 8.16 -15.41 12.96
N LEU A 114 6.92 -15.10 12.52
CA LEU A 114 6.17 -13.96 13.04
C LEU A 114 5.78 -14.17 14.50
N GLN A 115 5.36 -15.38 14.88
CA GLN A 115 5.06 -15.75 16.27
C GLN A 115 6.31 -15.63 17.15
N THR A 116 7.45 -16.12 16.66
CA THR A 116 8.72 -16.04 17.38
C THR A 116 9.16 -14.59 17.57
N ALA A 117 9.05 -13.77 16.54
CA ALA A 117 9.36 -12.34 16.62
C ALA A 117 8.41 -11.61 17.58
N TYR A 118 7.11 -11.95 17.56
CA TYR A 118 6.12 -11.41 18.50
C TYR A 118 6.50 -11.77 19.95
N ALA A 119 6.74 -13.04 20.24
CA ALA A 119 7.07 -13.51 21.58
C ALA A 119 8.35 -12.88 22.18
N ASN A 120 9.31 -12.51 21.32
CA ASN A 120 10.56 -11.87 21.73
C ASN A 120 10.56 -10.35 21.60
N SER A 121 9.49 -9.74 21.14
CA SER A 121 9.34 -8.29 21.05
C SER A 121 8.84 -7.71 22.36
N VAL A 122 9.18 -6.44 22.62
CA VAL A 122 8.77 -5.73 23.84
C VAL A 122 8.26 -4.32 23.52
N GLY A 123 7.55 -3.72 24.47
CA GLY A 123 7.09 -2.35 24.39
C GLY A 123 6.17 -2.09 23.19
N VAL A 124 6.31 -0.94 22.55
CA VAL A 124 5.42 -0.51 21.47
C VAL A 124 5.46 -1.43 20.24
N VAL A 125 6.62 -2.04 19.96
CA VAL A 125 6.78 -2.94 18.79
C VAL A 125 5.98 -4.22 18.98
N HIS A 126 5.93 -4.75 20.20
CA HIS A 126 5.10 -5.90 20.56
C HIS A 126 3.61 -5.63 20.25
N VAL A 127 3.12 -4.47 20.69
CA VAL A 127 1.74 -4.03 20.39
C VAL A 127 1.52 -3.87 18.88
N TRP A 128 2.48 -3.29 18.15
CA TRP A 128 2.35 -3.12 16.71
C TRP A 128 2.30 -4.45 15.95
N ILE A 129 3.19 -5.40 16.28
CA ILE A 129 3.15 -6.73 15.65
C ILE A 129 1.81 -7.39 15.93
N GLY A 130 1.32 -7.34 17.17
CA GLY A 130 0.04 -7.90 17.56
C GLY A 130 -1.13 -7.30 16.77
N LEU A 131 -1.28 -5.98 16.79
CA LEU A 131 -2.36 -5.29 16.07
C LEU A 131 -2.29 -5.50 14.55
N LEU A 132 -1.10 -5.40 13.95
CA LEU A 132 -0.93 -5.64 12.51
C LEU A 132 -1.27 -7.08 12.11
N SER A 133 -0.95 -8.05 12.98
CA SER A 133 -1.16 -9.48 12.72
C SER A 133 -2.62 -9.92 12.91
N THR A 134 -3.39 -9.22 13.74
CA THR A 134 -4.80 -9.56 14.03
C THR A 134 -5.79 -8.78 13.19
N THR A 135 -5.46 -7.55 12.82
CA THR A 135 -6.38 -6.66 12.10
C THR A 135 -6.01 -6.47 10.62
N GLY A 136 -4.76 -6.69 10.27
CA GLY A 136 -4.25 -6.45 8.92
C GLY A 136 -4.30 -4.97 8.48
N ILE A 137 -4.39 -4.01 9.39
CA ILE A 137 -4.38 -2.58 9.07
C ILE A 137 -3.06 -2.13 8.46
N ARG A 138 -3.05 -0.98 7.79
CA ARG A 138 -1.81 -0.39 7.23
C ARG A 138 -1.02 0.30 8.34
N ILE A 139 0.31 0.38 8.18
CA ILE A 139 1.15 1.09 9.16
C ILE A 139 0.72 2.55 9.36
N SER A 140 0.29 3.24 8.31
CA SER A 140 -0.21 4.61 8.42
C SER A 140 -1.54 4.68 9.19
N GLU A 141 -2.41 3.68 9.07
CA GLU A 141 -3.66 3.56 9.81
C GLU A 141 -3.35 3.27 11.29
N LEU A 142 -2.45 2.34 11.58
CA LEU A 142 -1.98 2.04 12.94
C LEU A 142 -1.43 3.29 13.64
N LEU A 143 -0.51 4.01 12.97
CA LEU A 143 0.09 5.22 13.54
C LEU A 143 -0.88 6.40 13.61
N GLY A 144 -1.99 6.33 12.88
CA GLY A 144 -3.05 7.34 12.89
C GLY A 144 -4.11 7.12 13.95
N LEU A 145 -4.12 5.98 14.65
CA LEU A 145 -5.12 5.66 15.67
C LEU A 145 -5.11 6.68 16.82
N ASN A 146 -6.29 7.10 17.22
CA ASN A 146 -6.54 7.87 18.43
C ASN A 146 -7.28 6.99 19.45
N TRP A 147 -7.27 7.40 20.71
CA TRP A 147 -8.00 6.70 21.77
C TRP A 147 -9.51 6.62 21.50
N GLU A 148 -10.05 7.63 20.87
CA GLU A 148 -11.47 7.73 20.47
C GLU A 148 -11.88 6.69 19.41
N ASP A 149 -10.91 6.20 18.63
CA ASP A 149 -11.13 5.21 17.59
C ASP A 149 -11.24 3.77 18.16
N ILE A 150 -11.10 3.58 19.50
CA ILE A 150 -11.09 2.27 20.15
C ILE A 150 -12.33 2.04 21.00
N ASP A 151 -13.09 1.03 20.64
CA ASP A 151 -14.10 0.45 21.55
C ASP A 151 -13.51 -0.75 22.30
N PHE A 152 -13.12 -0.50 23.54
CA PHE A 152 -12.56 -1.52 24.43
C PHE A 152 -13.55 -2.62 24.81
N LYS A 153 -14.85 -2.36 24.74
CA LYS A 153 -15.89 -3.33 25.12
C LYS A 153 -16.09 -4.38 24.03
N SER A 154 -16.15 -3.95 22.79
CA SER A 154 -16.35 -4.84 21.63
C SER A 154 -15.04 -5.27 20.97
N CYS A 155 -13.88 -4.82 21.46
CA CYS A 155 -12.56 -5.01 20.84
C CYS A 155 -12.50 -4.50 19.39
N ALA A 156 -13.20 -3.41 19.10
CA ALA A 156 -13.29 -2.82 17.78
C ALA A 156 -12.34 -1.60 17.64
N LEU A 157 -11.79 -1.47 16.45
CA LEU A 157 -10.99 -0.31 16.05
C LEU A 157 -11.65 0.33 14.83
N GLU A 158 -11.99 1.59 14.92
CA GLU A 158 -12.47 2.38 13.79
C GLU A 158 -11.26 2.88 12.99
N ILE A 159 -11.14 2.41 11.76
CA ILE A 159 -10.02 2.73 10.88
C ILE A 159 -10.46 3.74 9.84
N ARG A 160 -9.93 4.95 9.91
CA ARG A 160 -10.20 6.01 8.95
C ARG A 160 -9.54 5.71 7.62
N GLY A 161 -10.35 5.54 6.59
CA GLY A 161 -9.92 5.16 5.25
C GLY A 161 -9.63 6.36 4.35
N LYS A 162 -8.95 6.12 3.24
CA LYS A 162 -8.74 7.14 2.21
C LYS A 162 -10.07 7.40 1.47
N GLY A 163 -10.53 8.64 1.45
CA GLY A 163 -11.73 9.07 0.72
C GLY A 163 -13.02 8.71 1.44
N ASP A 164 -13.08 8.93 2.74
CA ASP A 164 -14.28 8.79 3.59
C ASP A 164 -14.86 7.37 3.62
N LYS A 165 -13.99 6.37 3.55
CA LYS A 165 -14.36 4.96 3.66
C LYS A 165 -13.78 4.38 4.93
N ASP A 166 -14.41 4.71 6.03
CA ASP A 166 -14.07 4.15 7.31
C ASP A 166 -14.53 2.70 7.41
N ARG A 167 -13.82 1.93 8.20
CA ARG A 167 -14.17 0.54 8.48
C ARG A 167 -13.85 0.19 9.91
N ILE A 168 -14.59 -0.77 10.41
CA ILE A 168 -14.32 -1.36 11.71
C ILE A 168 -13.52 -2.65 11.50
N VAL A 169 -12.48 -2.83 12.28
CA VAL A 169 -11.73 -4.08 12.41
C VAL A 169 -11.72 -4.51 13.86
N TYR A 170 -11.57 -5.80 14.11
CA TYR A 170 -11.57 -6.36 15.45
C TYR A 170 -10.22 -6.94 15.79
N THR A 171 -9.80 -6.78 17.04
CA THR A 171 -8.60 -7.38 17.60
C THR A 171 -8.96 -8.22 18.83
N THR A 172 -7.97 -8.77 19.52
CA THR A 172 -8.20 -9.54 20.74
C THR A 172 -8.11 -8.64 21.98
N PRO A 173 -8.79 -9.02 23.08
CA PRO A 173 -8.71 -8.27 24.35
C PRO A 173 -7.26 -8.04 24.82
N GLU A 174 -6.39 -9.02 24.64
CA GLU A 174 -4.96 -8.96 25.03
C GLU A 174 -4.27 -7.70 24.53
N TYR A 175 -4.43 -7.37 23.23
CA TYR A 175 -3.74 -6.19 22.66
C TYR A 175 -4.38 -4.88 23.13
N LEU A 176 -5.66 -4.87 23.39
CA LEU A 176 -6.34 -3.70 23.94
C LEU A 176 -5.99 -3.47 25.41
N ASP A 177 -5.81 -4.54 26.17
CA ASP A 177 -5.34 -4.42 27.57
C ASP A 177 -3.91 -3.89 27.64
N LEU A 178 -3.02 -4.29 26.74
CA LEU A 178 -1.70 -3.71 26.61
C LEU A 178 -1.76 -2.20 26.30
N LEU A 179 -2.65 -1.79 25.41
CA LEU A 179 -2.86 -0.37 25.10
C LEU A 179 -3.44 0.37 26.30
N ARG A 180 -4.43 -0.19 26.98
CA ARG A 180 -5.04 0.39 28.19
C ARG A 180 -4.02 0.60 29.29
N GLN A 181 -3.20 -0.40 29.59
CA GLN A 181 -2.13 -0.29 30.59
C GLN A 181 -1.11 0.80 30.22
N ALA A 182 -0.78 0.94 28.93
CA ALA A 182 0.10 2.01 28.46
C ALA A 182 -0.52 3.39 28.66
N TYR A 183 -1.84 3.52 28.41
CA TYR A 183 -2.60 4.76 28.62
C TYR A 183 -2.69 5.12 30.12
N GLU A 184 -3.02 4.17 30.97
CA GLU A 184 -3.14 4.39 32.41
C GLU A 184 -1.83 4.85 33.06
N ARG A 185 -0.69 4.35 32.54
CA ARG A 185 0.65 4.76 33.00
C ARG A 185 1.03 6.17 32.56
N ASN A 186 0.56 6.59 31.41
CA ASN A 186 0.85 7.92 30.85
C ASN A 186 -0.30 8.38 29.94
N PRO A 187 -1.37 8.96 30.55
CA PRO A 187 -2.54 9.41 29.80
C PRO A 187 -2.15 10.47 28.78
N ILE A 188 -2.37 10.17 27.51
CA ILE A 188 -2.11 11.07 26.38
C ILE A 188 -3.39 11.18 25.59
N GLU A 189 -3.91 12.38 25.43
CA GLU A 189 -5.05 12.64 24.56
C GLU A 189 -4.68 12.54 23.08
N GLY A 190 -5.65 12.14 22.26
CA GLY A 190 -5.52 12.08 20.82
C GLY A 190 -4.72 10.85 20.36
N ARG A 191 -3.67 11.09 19.58
CA ARG A 191 -2.92 10.04 18.87
C ARG A 191 -2.18 9.11 19.80
N ILE A 192 -2.42 7.79 19.68
CA ILE A 192 -1.82 6.74 20.53
C ILE A 192 -0.31 6.61 20.25
N PHE A 193 0.05 6.59 18.96
CA PHE A 193 1.43 6.36 18.54
C PHE A 193 2.05 7.62 17.93
N ARG A 194 3.09 8.16 18.58
CA ARG A 194 3.79 9.39 18.13
C ARG A 194 5.10 9.05 17.41
N TYR A 195 5.00 8.22 16.37
CA TYR A 195 6.14 7.80 15.56
C TYR A 195 5.90 8.14 14.08
N SER A 196 6.97 8.45 13.35
CA SER A 196 6.92 8.54 11.90
C SER A 196 6.85 7.15 11.27
N GLU A 197 6.27 7.03 10.08
CA GLU A 197 6.25 5.75 9.35
C GLU A 197 7.66 5.18 9.14
N ARG A 198 8.67 6.03 8.94
CA ARG A 198 10.06 5.61 8.77
C ARG A 198 10.60 4.94 10.03
N GLN A 199 10.40 5.55 11.19
CA GLN A 199 10.81 4.97 12.48
C GLN A 199 10.09 3.64 12.74
N ALA A 200 8.77 3.61 12.58
CA ALA A 200 7.99 2.39 12.81
C ALA A 200 8.41 1.24 11.89
N ARG A 201 8.67 1.52 10.60
CA ARG A 201 9.17 0.53 9.66
C ARG A 201 10.54 0.00 10.05
N PHE A 202 11.43 0.86 10.51
CA PHE A 202 12.77 0.47 10.96
C PHE A 202 12.69 -0.40 12.23
N MET A 203 11.93 0.01 13.24
CA MET A 203 11.76 -0.74 14.48
C MET A 203 11.13 -2.11 14.24
N LEU A 204 10.11 -2.20 13.40
CA LEU A 204 9.50 -3.48 13.00
C LEU A 204 10.49 -4.37 12.24
N TRP A 205 11.29 -3.78 11.33
CA TRP A 205 12.31 -4.53 10.61
C TRP A 205 13.37 -5.10 11.56
N GLU A 206 13.85 -4.32 12.53
CA GLU A 206 14.81 -4.79 13.54
C GLU A 206 14.25 -5.92 14.39
N ALA A 207 12.98 -5.83 14.80
CA ALA A 207 12.32 -6.87 15.57
C ALA A 207 12.09 -8.17 14.81
N LEU A 208 11.86 -8.10 13.48
CA LEU A 208 11.61 -9.26 12.64
C LEU A 208 12.88 -9.92 12.10
N LYS A 209 13.94 -9.14 11.87
CA LYS A 209 15.17 -9.58 11.21
C LYS A 209 15.87 -10.78 11.90
N PRO A 210 15.96 -10.87 13.23
CA PRO A 210 16.62 -12.01 13.89
C PRO A 210 15.90 -13.34 13.66
N TYR A 211 14.60 -13.31 13.39
CA TYR A 211 13.73 -14.47 13.40
C TYR A 211 13.23 -14.89 12.03
N SER A 212 13.42 -14.08 10.99
CA SER A 212 12.93 -14.40 9.66
C SER A 212 13.89 -14.06 8.53
N ARG A 213 14.01 -14.98 7.57
CA ARG A 213 14.74 -14.80 6.30
C ARG A 213 13.83 -14.42 5.13
N ALA A 214 12.60 -14.00 5.39
CA ALA A 214 11.68 -13.56 4.35
C ALA A 214 12.27 -12.40 3.55
N LYS A 215 12.03 -12.39 2.23
CA LYS A 215 12.59 -11.38 1.29
C LYS A 215 12.32 -9.93 1.70
N GLN A 216 11.20 -9.68 2.35
CA GLN A 216 10.82 -8.35 2.82
C GLN A 216 10.21 -8.46 4.21
N LEU A 217 10.88 -7.86 5.17
CA LEU A 217 10.43 -7.70 6.53
C LEU A 217 9.83 -6.29 6.65
N SER A 218 8.52 -6.19 6.57
CA SER A 218 7.83 -4.90 6.55
C SER A 218 6.39 -5.02 7.09
N PRO A 219 5.77 -3.92 7.52
CA PRO A 219 4.36 -3.93 7.91
C PRO A 219 3.42 -4.49 6.83
N HIS A 220 3.76 -4.28 5.55
CA HIS A 220 3.00 -4.87 4.45
C HIS A 220 3.15 -6.39 4.37
N ALA A 221 4.33 -6.93 4.70
CA ALA A 221 4.52 -8.37 4.75
C ALA A 221 3.70 -9.01 5.88
N ILE A 222 3.63 -8.38 7.07
CA ILE A 222 2.75 -8.83 8.17
C ILE A 222 1.29 -8.84 7.70
N ARG A 223 0.82 -7.76 7.11
CA ARG A 223 -0.54 -7.67 6.56
C ARG A 223 -0.80 -8.72 5.46
N HIS A 224 0.18 -9.02 4.61
CA HIS A 224 0.09 -10.08 3.60
C HIS A 224 -0.01 -11.46 4.24
N THR A 225 0.74 -11.70 5.32
CA THR A 225 0.63 -12.93 6.12
C THR A 225 -0.76 -13.10 6.70
N PHE A 226 -1.31 -12.06 7.33
CA PHE A 226 -2.68 -12.06 7.84
C PHE A 226 -3.72 -12.38 6.75
N ALA A 227 -3.67 -11.65 5.63
CA ALA A 227 -4.59 -11.87 4.53
C ALA A 227 -4.51 -13.29 3.93
N THR A 228 -3.29 -13.83 3.80
CA THR A 228 -3.06 -15.20 3.31
C THR A 228 -3.55 -16.24 4.32
N SER A 229 -3.39 -15.99 5.63
CA SER A 229 -3.92 -16.85 6.68
C SER A 229 -5.44 -16.95 6.61
N LEU A 230 -6.14 -15.82 6.45
CA LEU A 230 -7.60 -15.81 6.26
C LEU A 230 -8.03 -16.59 5.01
N ALA A 231 -7.31 -16.42 3.90
CA ALA A 231 -7.59 -17.12 2.66
C ALA A 231 -7.39 -18.64 2.81
N ARG A 232 -6.33 -19.08 3.52
CA ARG A 232 -6.07 -20.51 3.82
C ARG A 232 -7.13 -21.12 4.71
N GLN A 233 -7.76 -20.35 5.57
CA GLN A 233 -8.89 -20.75 6.41
C GLN A 233 -10.25 -20.76 5.68
N GLY A 234 -10.25 -20.50 4.37
CA GLY A 234 -11.46 -20.52 3.55
C GLY A 234 -12.32 -19.25 3.63
N VAL A 235 -11.84 -18.18 4.26
CA VAL A 235 -12.56 -16.90 4.30
C VAL A 235 -12.68 -16.35 2.87
N ASN A 236 -13.90 -16.01 2.46
CA ASN A 236 -14.16 -15.56 1.10
C ASN A 236 -13.47 -14.22 0.79
N VAL A 237 -13.17 -14.00 -0.50
CA VAL A 237 -12.41 -12.84 -0.98
C VAL A 237 -13.08 -11.50 -0.65
N ALA A 238 -14.41 -11.44 -0.63
CA ALA A 238 -15.14 -10.21 -0.35
C ALA A 238 -14.99 -9.81 1.13
N THR A 239 -15.07 -10.77 2.05
CA THR A 239 -14.82 -10.55 3.48
C THR A 239 -13.39 -10.09 3.73
N ILE A 240 -12.40 -10.77 3.14
CA ILE A 240 -10.98 -10.34 3.24
C ILE A 240 -10.80 -8.92 2.69
N ALA A 241 -11.42 -8.59 1.55
CA ALA A 241 -11.34 -7.25 0.97
C ALA A 241 -11.93 -6.18 1.89
N THR A 242 -13.05 -6.48 2.55
CA THR A 242 -13.70 -5.60 3.54
C THR A 242 -12.80 -5.36 4.74
N ILE A 243 -12.30 -6.41 5.38
CA ILE A 243 -11.39 -6.32 6.54
C ILE A 243 -10.16 -5.47 6.19
N LEU A 244 -9.57 -5.73 5.03
CA LEU A 244 -8.37 -5.01 4.58
C LEU A 244 -8.67 -3.59 4.06
N GLY A 245 -9.92 -3.22 3.79
CA GLY A 245 -10.27 -1.95 3.14
C GLY A 245 -9.69 -1.84 1.73
N HIS A 246 -9.86 -2.86 0.90
CA HIS A 246 -9.46 -2.85 -0.51
C HIS A 246 -10.59 -2.32 -1.39
N ASN A 247 -10.35 -1.24 -2.12
CA ASN A 247 -11.32 -0.68 -3.07
C ASN A 247 -11.56 -1.53 -4.31
N ARG A 248 -10.73 -2.54 -4.57
CA ARG A 248 -10.82 -3.44 -5.72
C ARG A 248 -10.60 -4.87 -5.28
N ILE A 249 -11.52 -5.75 -5.57
CA ILE A 249 -11.44 -7.19 -5.27
C ILE A 249 -10.19 -7.81 -5.89
N ALA A 250 -9.80 -7.38 -7.10
CA ALA A 250 -8.58 -7.83 -7.77
C ALA A 250 -7.29 -7.65 -6.91
N THR A 251 -7.28 -6.71 -5.96
CA THR A 251 -6.17 -6.54 -5.02
C THR A 251 -6.12 -7.66 -4.00
N THR A 252 -7.26 -8.29 -3.69
CA THR A 252 -7.39 -9.37 -2.70
C THR A 252 -7.25 -10.75 -3.37
N GLN A 253 -7.58 -10.88 -4.66
CA GLN A 253 -7.54 -12.14 -5.40
C GLN A 253 -6.19 -12.85 -5.29
N LYS A 254 -5.10 -12.11 -5.29
CA LYS A 254 -3.74 -12.65 -5.12
C LYS A 254 -3.52 -13.47 -3.84
N TYR A 255 -4.32 -13.26 -2.79
CA TYR A 255 -4.22 -14.05 -1.56
C TYR A 255 -4.95 -15.39 -1.71
N ILE A 256 -6.05 -15.40 -2.47
CA ILE A 256 -6.75 -16.63 -2.82
C ILE A 256 -5.86 -17.48 -3.73
N ASP A 257 -5.21 -16.85 -4.72
CA ASP A 257 -4.28 -17.55 -5.62
C ASP A 257 -3.13 -18.21 -4.84
N MET A 258 -2.62 -17.55 -3.78
CA MET A 258 -1.63 -18.14 -2.85
C MET A 258 -2.19 -19.28 -2.01
N ALA A 259 -3.43 -19.16 -1.54
CA ALA A 259 -4.07 -20.21 -0.74
C ALA A 259 -4.39 -21.45 -1.59
N GLN A 260 -4.75 -21.24 -2.85
CA GLN A 260 -5.06 -22.32 -3.81
C GLN A 260 -3.83 -23.13 -4.26
N MET A 261 -2.61 -22.72 -3.92
CA MET A 261 -1.43 -23.56 -4.15
C MET A 261 -1.46 -24.88 -3.35
N ASP A 262 -2.37 -25.00 -2.38
CA ASP A 262 -2.67 -26.24 -1.66
C ASP A 262 -3.86 -27.03 -2.26
N CYS A 263 -4.20 -26.80 -3.52
CA CYS A 263 -5.32 -27.44 -4.21
C CYS A 263 -5.31 -28.99 -4.18
N ARG A 264 -4.15 -29.62 -3.99
CA ARG A 264 -4.05 -31.10 -3.87
C ARG A 264 -4.82 -31.61 -2.65
N ALA A 265 -4.68 -30.97 -1.50
CA ALA A 265 -5.37 -31.35 -0.28
C ALA A 265 -6.89 -31.16 -0.43
N VAL A 266 -7.31 -30.04 -1.00
CA VAL A 266 -8.72 -29.73 -1.25
C VAL A 266 -9.32 -30.72 -2.27
N SER A 267 -8.65 -30.99 -3.38
CA SER A 267 -9.12 -31.96 -4.37
C SER A 267 -9.24 -33.37 -3.79
N ALA A 268 -8.31 -33.77 -2.92
CA ALA A 268 -8.39 -35.04 -2.23
C ALA A 268 -9.57 -35.09 -1.25
N GLN A 269 -9.80 -34.03 -0.50
CA GLN A 269 -10.85 -33.95 0.53
C GLN A 269 -12.26 -33.93 -0.06
N TYR A 270 -12.47 -33.26 -1.20
CA TYR A 270 -13.79 -33.06 -1.82
C TYR A 270 -13.98 -33.89 -3.11
N SER A 271 -13.16 -34.89 -3.34
CA SER A 271 -13.37 -35.83 -4.44
C SER A 271 -14.65 -36.63 -4.24
N PRO A 272 -15.60 -36.64 -5.20
CA PRO A 272 -16.80 -37.45 -5.10
C PRO A 272 -16.50 -38.96 -5.10
N LEU A 273 -15.25 -39.35 -5.35
CA LEU A 273 -14.80 -40.74 -5.26
C LEU A 273 -14.31 -41.14 -3.86
N ASN A 274 -14.23 -40.17 -2.93
CA ASN A 274 -13.84 -40.39 -1.53
C ASN A 274 -15.04 -40.40 -0.57
N ALA A 275 -16.27 -40.45 -1.11
CA ALA A 275 -17.52 -40.51 -0.34
C ALA A 275 -17.93 -41.95 -0.05
#